data_f404f49b72ccb6b128bcd7b6ab90b0ab
#
_entry.id   f404f49b72ccb6b128bcd7b6ab90b0ab
#
_cell.length_a   1.000
_cell.length_b   1.000
_cell.length_c   1.000
_cell.angle_alpha   90.00
_cell.angle_beta   90.00
_cell.angle_gamma   90.00
#
_symmetry.space_group_name_H-M   'P 1'
#
loop_
_entity.id
_entity.type
_entity.pdbx_description
1 polymer ?
#
loop_
_entity_poly.entity_id
_entity_poly.type
_entity_poly.pdbx_seq_one_letter_code
_entity_poly.pdbx_strand_id
1 'polypeptide(L)'
;SLLLGAVATGYFFFGLAGYVHSFLLNFAVAIALAGALIFFLYQFSIVAKGTGWIGWSIWAALLVIILTELVLGVLPPTSRDELTHHLAMPKLYAKAGRIVEVPMAPYAYYPMLLDMLFTPWVYWGYDFLPKWIHALYGYLTGLLLYAYLARRMNAVYGLLGWFFFLSTPVVLRLSHWGY
;
A
#
# COMPACT_ATOMS: atom_id res chain seq x y z
N SER A 1 -6.64 3.15 -8.11
CA SER A 1 -6.60 4.06 -6.93
C SER A 1 -7.99 4.51 -6.50
N LEU A 2 -8.89 4.96 -7.41
CA LEU A 2 -10.24 5.41 -7.05
C LEU A 2 -11.07 4.33 -6.34
N LEU A 3 -10.99 3.08 -6.80
CA LEU A 3 -11.70 1.96 -6.16
C LEU A 3 -11.23 1.76 -4.71
N LEU A 4 -9.92 1.73 -4.46
CA LEU A 4 -9.39 1.56 -3.10
C LEU A 4 -9.75 2.75 -2.21
N GLY A 5 -9.75 3.98 -2.75
CA GLY A 5 -10.24 5.16 -2.03
C GLY A 5 -11.71 5.05 -1.64
N ALA A 6 -12.56 4.62 -2.56
CA ALA A 6 -13.99 4.40 -2.28
C ALA A 6 -14.21 3.31 -1.23
N VAL A 7 -13.47 2.20 -1.30
CA VAL A 7 -13.51 1.11 -0.32
C VAL A 7 -13.07 1.60 1.06
N ALA A 8 -11.97 2.36 1.15
CA ALA A 8 -11.49 2.93 2.41
C ALA A 8 -12.48 3.91 3.02
N THR A 9 -13.11 4.76 2.20
CA THR A 9 -14.16 5.69 2.63
C THR A 9 -15.39 4.93 3.13
N GLY A 10 -15.83 3.90 2.41
CA GLY A 10 -16.91 3.04 2.84
C GLY A 10 -16.60 2.34 4.16
N TYR A 11 -15.39 1.81 4.31
CA TYR A 11 -14.95 1.19 5.56
C TYR A 11 -14.98 2.16 6.73
N PHE A 12 -14.58 3.42 6.51
CA PHE A 12 -14.65 4.47 7.53
C PHE A 12 -16.08 4.67 8.04
N PHE A 13 -17.07 4.89 7.15
CA PHE A 13 -18.45 5.08 7.56
C PHE A 13 -19.07 3.86 8.24
N PHE A 14 -18.83 2.66 7.73
CA PHE A 14 -19.28 1.44 8.39
C PHE A 14 -18.57 1.20 9.72
N GLY A 15 -17.30 1.57 9.83
CA GLY A 15 -16.55 1.50 11.07
C GLY A 15 -17.08 2.45 12.16
N LEU A 16 -17.51 3.66 11.79
CA LEU A 16 -18.21 4.59 12.70
C LEU A 16 -19.52 3.98 13.21
N ALA A 17 -20.23 3.25 12.35
CA ALA A 17 -21.48 2.58 12.71
C ALA A 17 -21.29 1.27 13.52
N GLY A 18 -20.04 0.87 13.83
CA GLY A 18 -19.74 -0.29 14.66
C GLY A 18 -19.55 -1.61 13.89
N TYR A 19 -19.30 -1.56 12.59
CA TYR A 19 -19.18 -2.75 11.74
C TYR A 19 -17.72 -3.20 11.48
N VAL A 20 -16.73 -2.75 12.28
CA VAL A 20 -15.31 -3.15 12.10
C VAL A 20 -15.11 -4.66 12.16
N HIS A 21 -15.89 -5.38 12.98
CA HIS A 21 -15.86 -6.85 13.07
C HIS A 21 -16.68 -7.57 11.98
N SER A 22 -17.32 -6.83 11.06
CA SER A 22 -18.10 -7.45 9.99
C SER A 22 -17.20 -8.24 9.04
N PHE A 23 -17.45 -9.55 8.94
CA PHE A 23 -16.74 -10.41 8.00
C PHE A 23 -16.90 -9.91 6.55
N LEU A 24 -18.12 -9.53 6.15
CA LEU A 24 -18.40 -9.05 4.80
C LEU A 24 -17.62 -7.77 4.46
N LEU A 25 -17.54 -6.82 5.40
CA LEU A 25 -16.80 -5.58 5.21
C LEU A 25 -15.30 -5.83 5.07
N ASN A 26 -14.72 -6.63 5.98
CA ASN A 26 -13.31 -6.98 5.96
C ASN A 26 -12.95 -7.79 4.69
N PHE A 27 -13.83 -8.69 4.28
CA PHE A 27 -13.65 -9.49 3.06
C PHE A 27 -13.73 -8.63 1.78
N ALA A 28 -14.61 -7.63 1.74
CA ALA A 28 -14.68 -6.68 0.63
C ALA A 28 -13.37 -5.89 0.45
N VAL A 29 -12.75 -5.44 1.57
CA VAL A 29 -11.42 -4.82 1.54
C VAL A 29 -10.36 -5.78 1.00
N ALA A 30 -10.37 -7.03 1.46
CA ALA A 30 -9.43 -8.06 0.99
C ALA A 30 -9.56 -8.32 -0.52
N ILE A 31 -10.78 -8.43 -1.05
CA ILE A 31 -11.04 -8.60 -2.49
C ILE A 31 -10.53 -7.40 -3.28
N ALA A 32 -10.79 -6.17 -2.82
CA ALA A 32 -10.35 -4.97 -3.51
C ALA A 32 -8.82 -4.88 -3.57
N LEU A 33 -8.13 -5.21 -2.49
CA LEU A 33 -6.67 -5.24 -2.44
C LEU A 33 -6.08 -6.38 -3.28
N ALA A 34 -6.69 -7.57 -3.25
CA ALA A 34 -6.29 -8.68 -4.11
C ALA A 34 -6.44 -8.31 -5.60
N GLY A 35 -7.54 -7.66 -5.98
CA GLY A 35 -7.73 -7.16 -7.34
C GLY A 35 -6.67 -6.13 -7.75
N ALA A 36 -6.30 -5.20 -6.85
CA ALA A 36 -5.23 -4.23 -7.10
C ALA A 36 -3.86 -4.91 -7.26
N LEU A 37 -3.58 -5.91 -6.43
CA LEU A 37 -2.34 -6.70 -6.52
C LEU A 37 -2.27 -7.51 -7.82
N ILE A 38 -3.35 -8.20 -8.20
CA ILE A 38 -3.43 -8.97 -9.45
C ILE A 38 -3.22 -8.03 -10.65
N PHE A 39 -3.89 -6.87 -10.66
CA PHE A 39 -3.68 -5.86 -11.68
C PHE A 39 -2.22 -5.40 -11.74
N PHE A 40 -1.60 -5.10 -10.59
CA PHE A 40 -0.20 -4.72 -10.51
C PHE A 40 0.72 -5.81 -11.09
N LEU A 41 0.57 -7.06 -10.64
CA LEU A 41 1.39 -8.19 -11.09
C LEU A 41 1.27 -8.43 -12.59
N TYR A 42 0.04 -8.33 -13.12
CA TYR A 42 -0.19 -8.42 -14.58
C TYR A 42 0.55 -7.32 -15.32
N GLN A 43 0.39 -6.06 -14.93
CA GLN A 43 1.09 -4.93 -15.56
C GLN A 43 2.61 -5.09 -15.45
N PHE A 44 3.12 -5.43 -14.26
CA PHE A 44 4.55 -5.62 -14.02
C PHE A 44 5.14 -6.73 -14.90
N SER A 45 4.39 -7.79 -15.17
CA SER A 45 4.84 -8.89 -16.04
C SER A 45 5.00 -8.53 -17.51
N ILE A 46 4.37 -7.44 -17.96
CA ILE A 46 4.34 -7.06 -19.38
C ILE A 46 5.15 -5.80 -19.72
N VAL A 47 5.48 -4.95 -18.74
CA VAL A 47 6.11 -3.63 -18.98
C VAL A 47 7.47 -3.70 -19.67
N ALA A 48 8.23 -4.79 -19.50
CA ALA A 48 9.52 -4.97 -20.13
C ALA A 48 9.45 -5.63 -21.52
N LYS A 49 8.27 -6.09 -21.95
CA LYS A 49 8.12 -6.75 -23.27
C LYS A 49 8.42 -5.77 -24.40
N GLY A 50 9.26 -6.19 -25.32
CA GLY A 50 9.65 -5.39 -26.49
C GLY A 50 10.68 -4.30 -26.22
N THR A 51 11.25 -4.19 -25.01
CA THR A 51 12.23 -3.13 -24.65
C THR A 51 13.69 -3.54 -24.87
N GLY A 52 13.95 -4.78 -25.30
CA GLY A 52 15.29 -5.32 -25.45
C GLY A 52 16.02 -5.53 -24.10
N TRP A 53 17.32 -5.77 -24.15
CA TRP A 53 18.10 -6.12 -22.96
C TRP A 53 18.16 -4.99 -21.92
N ILE A 54 18.15 -3.73 -22.37
CA ILE A 54 18.18 -2.56 -21.46
C ILE A 54 16.91 -2.55 -20.59
N GLY A 55 15.75 -2.69 -21.19
CA GLY A 55 14.49 -2.71 -20.44
C GLY A 55 14.39 -3.88 -19.48
N TRP A 56 14.86 -5.06 -19.88
CA TRP A 56 14.92 -6.22 -19.01
C TRP A 56 15.88 -6.06 -17.83
N SER A 57 17.01 -5.36 -18.03
CA SER A 57 17.94 -5.04 -16.93
C SER A 57 17.30 -4.08 -15.91
N ILE A 58 16.59 -3.05 -16.37
CA ILE A 58 15.88 -2.11 -15.48
C ILE A 58 14.75 -2.83 -14.76
N TRP A 59 14.00 -3.68 -15.46
CA TRP A 59 12.93 -4.49 -14.87
C TRP A 59 13.46 -5.42 -13.78
N ALA A 60 14.60 -6.08 -14.01
CA ALA A 60 15.25 -6.93 -13.02
C ALA A 60 15.68 -6.13 -11.78
N ALA A 61 16.22 -4.92 -11.97
CA ALA A 61 16.56 -4.03 -10.86
C ALA A 61 15.31 -3.60 -10.07
N LEU A 62 14.21 -3.27 -10.74
CA LEU A 62 12.92 -3.00 -10.10
C LEU A 62 12.42 -4.20 -9.31
N LEU A 63 12.53 -5.40 -9.87
CA LEU A 63 12.15 -6.64 -9.17
C LEU A 63 12.96 -6.83 -7.89
N VAL A 64 14.26 -6.58 -7.93
CA VAL A 64 15.14 -6.67 -6.75
C VAL A 64 14.70 -5.67 -5.68
N ILE A 65 14.40 -4.41 -6.06
CA ILE A 65 13.89 -3.40 -5.11
C ILE A 65 12.59 -3.89 -4.47
N ILE A 66 11.60 -4.30 -5.26
CA ILE A 66 10.30 -4.77 -4.79
C ILE A 66 10.45 -5.95 -3.82
N LEU A 67 11.26 -6.96 -4.19
CA LEU A 67 11.49 -8.12 -3.32
C LEU A 67 12.19 -7.74 -2.02
N THR A 68 13.14 -6.80 -2.07
CA THR A 68 13.81 -6.29 -0.86
C THR A 68 12.81 -5.59 0.07
N GLU A 69 11.96 -4.73 -0.46
CA GLU A 69 10.94 -4.04 0.33
C GLU A 69 9.91 -5.00 0.92
N LEU A 70 9.49 -6.03 0.18
CA LEU A 70 8.59 -7.06 0.70
C LEU A 70 9.23 -7.84 1.86
N VAL A 71 10.51 -8.19 1.76
CA VAL A 71 11.26 -8.86 2.84
C VAL A 71 11.39 -7.95 4.06
N LEU A 72 11.77 -6.67 3.86
CA LEU A 72 11.87 -5.68 4.95
C LEU A 72 10.51 -5.41 5.60
N GLY A 73 9.43 -5.43 4.83
CA GLY A 73 8.07 -5.25 5.32
C GLY A 73 7.61 -6.34 6.30
N VAL A 74 8.19 -7.55 6.25
CA VAL A 74 7.87 -8.63 7.22
C VAL A 74 8.47 -8.38 8.60
N LEU A 75 9.54 -7.55 8.69
CA LEU A 75 10.17 -7.24 9.97
C LEU A 75 9.19 -6.52 10.92
N PRO A 76 9.34 -6.65 12.23
CA PRO A 76 8.51 -5.92 13.18
C PRO A 76 8.49 -4.41 12.89
N PRO A 77 7.38 -3.71 13.18
CA PRO A 77 7.32 -2.26 13.03
C PRO A 77 8.31 -1.59 13.99
N THR A 78 9.09 -0.65 13.46
CA THR A 78 10.15 0.05 14.21
C THR A 78 10.02 1.57 14.12
N SER A 79 9.23 2.07 13.17
CA SER A 79 9.00 3.50 13.01
C SER A 79 8.10 4.04 14.12
N ARG A 80 8.45 5.22 14.63
CA ARG A 80 7.63 5.89 15.64
C ARG A 80 6.19 6.10 15.14
N ASP A 81 6.03 6.55 13.91
CA ASP A 81 4.72 6.89 13.37
C ASP A 81 3.86 5.64 13.12
N GLU A 82 4.45 4.53 12.69
CA GLU A 82 3.77 3.23 12.66
C GLU A 82 3.21 2.85 14.03
N LEU A 83 4.05 2.95 15.07
CA LEU A 83 3.71 2.48 16.40
C LEU A 83 2.77 3.43 17.16
N THR A 84 2.77 4.73 16.82
CA THR A 84 1.97 5.72 17.54
C THR A 84 0.60 5.96 16.94
N HIS A 85 0.42 5.80 15.62
CA HIS A 85 -0.89 6.06 14.99
C HIS A 85 -1.25 5.13 13.83
N HIS A 86 -0.41 4.91 12.81
CA HIS A 86 -0.83 4.15 11.62
C HIS A 86 -1.15 2.67 11.88
N LEU A 87 -0.51 2.03 12.86
CA LEU A 87 -0.89 0.70 13.33
C LEU A 87 -1.63 0.73 14.66
N ALA A 88 -1.35 1.74 15.52
CA ALA A 88 -1.98 1.84 16.82
C ALA A 88 -3.48 2.13 16.71
N MET A 89 -3.89 3.09 15.85
CA MET A 89 -5.30 3.43 15.69
C MET A 89 -6.11 2.27 15.10
N PRO A 90 -5.70 1.62 13.99
CA PRO A 90 -6.34 0.39 13.54
C PRO A 90 -6.49 -0.70 14.62
N LYS A 91 -5.47 -0.89 15.47
CA LYS A 91 -5.54 -1.83 16.61
C LYS A 91 -6.61 -1.44 17.62
N LEU A 92 -6.71 -0.16 17.94
CA LEU A 92 -7.75 0.34 18.84
C LEU A 92 -9.15 0.16 18.23
N TYR A 93 -9.33 0.47 16.95
CA TYR A 93 -10.59 0.28 16.25
C TYR A 93 -10.97 -1.19 16.15
N ALA A 94 -10.01 -2.06 15.82
CA ALA A 94 -10.20 -3.50 15.81
C ALA A 94 -10.60 -4.03 17.21
N LYS A 95 -9.96 -3.54 18.27
CA LYS A 95 -10.29 -3.93 19.64
C LYS A 95 -11.67 -3.42 20.09
N ALA A 96 -12.04 -2.20 19.70
CA ALA A 96 -13.33 -1.59 20.05
C ALA A 96 -14.51 -2.09 19.20
N GLY A 97 -14.23 -2.76 18.04
CA GLY A 97 -15.26 -3.15 17.07
C GLY A 97 -15.85 -1.98 16.28
N ARG A 98 -15.37 -0.79 16.51
CA ARG A 98 -15.83 0.45 15.86
C ARG A 98 -14.71 1.49 15.84
N ILE A 99 -14.84 2.49 14.97
CA ILE A 99 -13.99 3.69 15.03
C ILE A 99 -14.40 4.49 16.26
N VAL A 100 -13.44 4.74 17.11
CA VAL A 100 -13.62 5.49 18.38
C VAL A 100 -12.73 6.72 18.40
N GLU A 101 -13.21 7.74 19.07
CA GLU A 101 -12.40 8.91 19.38
C GLU A 101 -11.35 8.54 20.45
N VAL A 102 -10.12 9.01 20.28
CA VAL A 102 -9.00 8.77 21.20
C VAL A 102 -8.41 10.12 21.62
N PRO A 103 -9.00 10.80 22.62
CA PRO A 103 -8.63 12.19 22.99
C PRO A 103 -7.17 12.36 23.38
N MET A 104 -6.52 11.30 23.89
CA MET A 104 -5.11 11.31 24.32
C MET A 104 -4.11 11.13 23.15
N ALA A 105 -4.61 10.89 21.94
CA ALA A 105 -3.78 10.70 20.75
C ALA A 105 -4.11 11.78 19.71
N PRO A 106 -3.37 12.91 19.67
CA PRO A 106 -3.65 14.01 18.73
C PRO A 106 -3.69 13.58 17.27
N TYR A 107 -2.88 12.60 16.92
CA TYR A 107 -2.80 12.04 15.55
C TYR A 107 -4.04 11.23 15.14
N ALA A 108 -4.89 10.80 16.10
CA ALA A 108 -6.14 10.10 15.80
C ALA A 108 -7.15 10.95 15.02
N TYR A 109 -6.95 12.28 14.99
CA TYR A 109 -7.79 13.22 14.25
C TYR A 109 -7.28 13.53 12.83
N TYR A 110 -6.18 12.93 12.41
CA TYR A 110 -5.69 13.06 11.05
C TYR A 110 -6.54 12.20 10.09
N PRO A 111 -6.62 12.59 8.81
CA PRO A 111 -7.35 11.79 7.82
C PRO A 111 -6.61 10.46 7.57
N MET A 112 -7.05 9.42 8.27
CA MET A 112 -6.44 8.08 8.25
C MET A 112 -7.11 7.16 7.22
N LEU A 113 -7.32 7.66 5.99
CA LEU A 113 -8.08 6.90 4.99
C LEU A 113 -7.36 5.59 4.59
N LEU A 114 -6.02 5.62 4.51
CA LEU A 114 -5.22 4.44 4.21
C LEU A 114 -5.30 3.42 5.36
N ASP A 115 -5.31 3.90 6.61
CA ASP A 115 -5.38 3.06 7.80
C ASP A 115 -6.69 2.27 7.88
N MET A 116 -7.75 2.74 7.19
CA MET A 116 -8.99 1.97 7.04
C MET A 116 -8.77 0.69 6.25
N LEU A 117 -7.83 0.66 5.31
CA LEU A 117 -7.45 -0.55 4.59
C LEU A 117 -6.53 -1.46 5.43
N PHE A 118 -5.88 -0.93 6.47
CA PHE A 118 -5.05 -1.69 7.41
C PHE A 118 -5.88 -2.42 8.46
N THR A 119 -7.00 -1.82 8.88
CA THR A 119 -7.81 -2.29 10.01
C THR A 119 -8.23 -3.76 9.91
N PRO A 120 -8.71 -4.30 8.77
CA PRO A 120 -9.06 -5.71 8.65
C PRO A 120 -7.89 -6.66 8.94
N TRP A 121 -6.69 -6.31 8.47
CA TRP A 121 -5.51 -7.16 8.60
C TRP A 121 -4.99 -7.18 10.02
N VAL A 122 -4.98 -6.01 10.66
CA VAL A 122 -4.64 -5.88 12.09
C VAL A 122 -5.68 -6.61 12.96
N TYR A 123 -6.97 -6.57 12.61
CA TYR A 123 -8.02 -7.34 13.27
C TYR A 123 -7.77 -8.87 13.16
N TRP A 124 -7.29 -9.33 12.02
CA TRP A 124 -6.93 -10.75 11.82
C TRP A 124 -5.53 -11.12 12.35
N GLY A 125 -4.78 -10.18 12.93
CA GLY A 125 -3.46 -10.42 13.52
C GLY A 125 -2.28 -10.37 12.55
N TYR A 126 -2.47 -9.81 11.36
CA TYR A 126 -1.43 -9.71 10.32
C TYR A 126 -0.81 -8.31 10.27
N ASP A 127 0.01 -7.96 11.24
CA ASP A 127 0.61 -6.61 11.39
C ASP A 127 1.58 -6.21 10.25
N PHE A 128 2.07 -7.16 9.45
CA PHE A 128 2.96 -6.89 8.32
C PHE A 128 2.21 -6.49 7.03
N LEU A 129 0.96 -6.92 6.86
CA LEU A 129 0.17 -6.62 5.67
C LEU A 129 -0.10 -5.12 5.45
N PRO A 130 -0.33 -4.29 6.47
CA PRO A 130 -0.36 -2.84 6.33
C PRO A 130 0.82 -2.26 5.56
N LYS A 131 2.05 -2.73 5.84
CA LYS A 131 3.26 -2.29 5.15
C LYS A 131 3.25 -2.66 3.67
N TRP A 132 2.83 -3.89 3.34
CA TRP A 132 2.70 -4.32 1.95
C TRP A 132 1.60 -3.58 1.20
N ILE A 133 0.52 -3.19 1.88
CA ILE A 133 -0.53 -2.34 1.30
C ILE A 133 0.06 -0.96 0.98
N HIS A 134 0.81 -0.38 1.90
CA HIS A 134 1.48 0.90 1.67
C HIS A 134 2.50 0.81 0.51
N ALA A 135 3.35 -0.22 0.50
CA ALA A 135 4.28 -0.48 -0.61
C ALA A 135 3.54 -0.62 -1.95
N LEU A 136 2.40 -1.33 -1.99
CA LEU A 136 1.58 -1.48 -3.20
C LEU A 136 1.14 -0.13 -3.77
N TYR A 137 0.78 0.86 -2.92
CA TYR A 137 0.49 2.22 -3.38
C TYR A 137 1.71 2.89 -4.02
N GLY A 138 2.90 2.71 -3.44
CA GLY A 138 4.16 3.15 -4.05
C GLY A 138 4.40 2.51 -5.42
N TYR A 139 4.19 1.20 -5.53
CA TYR A 139 4.35 0.47 -6.80
C TYR A 139 3.33 0.91 -7.86
N LEU A 140 2.08 1.11 -7.49
CA LEU A 140 1.04 1.62 -8.39
C LEU A 140 1.33 3.07 -8.82
N THR A 141 1.89 3.90 -7.95
CA THR A 141 2.33 5.26 -8.29
C THR A 141 3.47 5.22 -9.31
N GLY A 142 4.46 4.35 -9.10
CA GLY A 142 5.53 4.14 -10.06
C GLY A 142 5.02 3.60 -11.42
N LEU A 143 4.01 2.72 -11.40
CA LEU A 143 3.36 2.24 -12.62
C LEU A 143 2.62 3.35 -13.38
N LEU A 144 2.01 4.31 -12.69
CA LEU A 144 1.41 5.49 -13.32
C LEU A 144 2.47 6.37 -13.97
N LEU A 145 3.61 6.57 -13.30
CA LEU A 145 4.75 7.29 -13.85
C LEU A 145 5.32 6.58 -15.09
N TYR A 146 5.46 5.25 -15.02
CA TYR A 146 5.81 4.44 -16.18
C TYR A 146 4.85 4.68 -17.34
N ALA A 147 3.54 4.56 -17.10
CA ALA A 147 2.53 4.70 -18.15
C ALA A 147 2.55 6.09 -18.79
N TYR A 148 2.78 7.13 -17.99
CA TYR A 148 2.91 8.51 -18.49
C TYR A 148 4.15 8.67 -19.40
N LEU A 149 5.33 8.27 -18.92
CA LEU A 149 6.58 8.41 -19.66
C LEU A 149 6.66 7.51 -20.88
N ALA A 150 6.13 6.29 -20.79
CA ALA A 150 6.08 5.35 -21.90
C ALA A 150 5.23 5.89 -23.07
N ARG A 151 4.14 6.61 -22.79
CA ARG A 151 3.31 7.25 -23.81
C ARG A 151 3.94 8.49 -24.44
N ARG A 152 4.76 9.21 -23.68
CA ARG A 152 5.40 10.46 -24.12
C ARG A 152 6.71 10.23 -24.83
N MET A 153 7.44 9.18 -24.45
CA MET A 153 8.79 8.87 -24.94
C MET A 153 8.83 7.44 -25.49
N ASN A 154 9.09 6.45 -24.63
CA ASN A 154 8.99 5.03 -24.92
C ASN A 154 9.03 4.21 -23.62
N ALA A 155 8.86 2.88 -23.72
CA ALA A 155 8.79 1.98 -22.57
C ALA A 155 10.08 1.95 -21.74
N VAL A 156 11.26 2.14 -22.33
CA VAL A 156 12.54 2.17 -21.60
C VAL A 156 12.60 3.39 -20.68
N TYR A 157 12.21 4.57 -21.16
CA TYR A 157 12.13 5.77 -20.33
C TYR A 157 11.04 5.64 -19.26
N GLY A 158 9.95 4.95 -19.55
CA GLY A 158 8.95 4.60 -18.56
C GLY A 158 9.52 3.77 -17.42
N LEU A 159 10.25 2.72 -17.75
CA LEU A 159 10.95 1.86 -16.77
C LEU A 159 11.99 2.65 -15.96
N LEU A 160 12.78 3.51 -16.60
CA LEU A 160 13.74 4.37 -15.92
C LEU A 160 13.06 5.31 -14.92
N GLY A 161 11.96 5.96 -15.32
CA GLY A 161 11.20 6.84 -14.42
C GLY A 161 10.67 6.10 -13.20
N TRP A 162 10.14 4.89 -13.40
CA TRP A 162 9.69 4.04 -12.30
C TRP A 162 10.86 3.63 -11.40
N PHE A 163 11.97 3.21 -11.98
CA PHE A 163 13.18 2.85 -11.25
C PHE A 163 13.72 4.00 -10.40
N PHE A 164 13.88 5.20 -10.98
CA PHE A 164 14.33 6.38 -10.23
C PHE A 164 13.36 6.76 -9.12
N PHE A 165 12.07 6.66 -9.35
CA PHE A 165 11.07 6.91 -8.30
C PHE A 165 11.24 5.95 -7.13
N LEU A 166 11.25 4.63 -7.37
CA LEU A 166 11.37 3.64 -6.30
C LEU A 166 12.76 3.64 -5.64
N SER A 167 13.84 3.93 -6.39
CA SER A 167 15.20 4.00 -5.84
C SER A 167 15.49 5.30 -5.06
N THR A 168 14.57 6.27 -5.05
CA THR A 168 14.70 7.48 -4.23
C THR A 168 14.75 7.08 -2.75
N PRO A 169 15.76 7.52 -1.96
CA PRO A 169 15.95 7.04 -0.59
C PRO A 169 14.75 7.22 0.33
N VAL A 170 14.01 8.32 0.18
CA VAL A 170 12.80 8.56 0.99
C VAL A 170 11.68 7.59 0.59
N VAL A 171 11.50 7.28 -0.69
CA VAL A 171 10.50 6.32 -1.17
C VAL A 171 10.84 4.93 -0.67
N LEU A 172 12.10 4.47 -0.86
CA LEU A 172 12.59 3.19 -0.34
C LEU A 172 12.33 3.05 1.16
N ARG A 173 12.64 4.11 1.93
CA ARG A 173 12.46 4.08 3.38
C ARG A 173 10.99 4.01 3.78
N LEU A 174 10.13 4.77 3.13
CA LEU A 174 8.71 4.81 3.47
C LEU A 174 7.95 3.56 2.99
N SER A 175 8.37 2.95 1.86
CA SER A 175 7.64 1.82 1.25
C SER A 175 7.58 0.57 2.13
N HIS A 176 8.57 0.32 3.01
CA HIS A 176 8.56 -0.82 3.93
C HIS A 176 8.04 -0.46 5.34
N TRP A 177 7.57 0.76 5.54
CA TRP A 177 6.87 1.21 6.74
C TRP A 177 5.36 1.33 6.48
N GLY A 178 4.54 1.08 7.48
CA GLY A 178 3.08 1.24 7.40
C GLY A 178 2.67 2.68 7.74
N TYR A 179 2.75 3.57 6.75
CA TYR A 179 2.36 4.99 6.86
C TYR A 179 0.98 5.24 6.30
#